data_471b6c08b75fcb43f4b86a4866948d66
#
_entry.id   471b6c08b75fcb43f4b86a4866948d66
#
_cell.length_a   1.000
_cell.length_b   1.000
_cell.length_c   1.000
_cell.angle_alpha   90.00
_cell.angle_beta   90.00
_cell.angle_gamma   90.00
#
_symmetry.space_group_name_H-M   'P 1'
#
loop_
_entity.id
_entity.type
_entity.pdbx_description
1 polymer ?
#
loop_
_entity_poly.entity_id
_entity_poly.type
_entity_poly.pdbx_seq_one_letter_code
_entity_poly.pdbx_strand_id
1 'polypeptide(L)'
;VKADKIILALPFYTRQWKVNSSGEITGKSVVSMLNIKIPNGVEKQWNEELQQYYIEYADGKDTIKMWIEDGTSITAKVSLVSKYGLGGTSGWRKDMETSNVWTIINTELQKVSN
;
A
#
# COMPACT_ATOMS: atom_id res chain seq x y z
N VAL A 1 -7.89 24.95 -4.79
CA VAL A 1 -8.67 23.88 -5.46
C VAL A 1 -9.71 23.34 -4.47
N LYS A 2 -10.96 23.23 -4.92
CA LYS A 2 -12.00 22.63 -4.09
C LYS A 2 -11.74 21.14 -3.88
N ALA A 3 -11.98 20.66 -2.67
CA ALA A 3 -11.73 19.27 -2.30
C ALA A 3 -12.45 18.27 -3.22
N ASP A 4 -13.68 18.56 -3.62
CA ASP A 4 -14.47 17.71 -4.50
C ASP A 4 -13.92 17.59 -5.93
N LYS A 5 -12.90 18.39 -6.26
CA LYS A 5 -12.18 18.31 -7.53
C LYS A 5 -10.89 17.49 -7.43
N ILE A 6 -10.56 16.98 -6.25
CA ILE A 6 -9.34 16.20 -6.00
C ILE A 6 -9.69 14.72 -6.07
N ILE A 7 -8.95 13.98 -6.88
CA ILE A 7 -9.06 12.52 -6.96
C ILE A 7 -7.81 11.92 -6.32
N LEU A 8 -8.02 11.05 -5.32
CA LEU A 8 -6.94 10.39 -4.61
C LEU A 8 -6.47 9.17 -5.38
N ALA A 9 -5.22 9.18 -5.81
CA ALA A 9 -4.64 8.04 -6.52
C ALA A 9 -4.18 6.98 -5.53
N LEU A 10 -4.57 5.72 -5.76
CA LEU A 10 -4.21 4.57 -4.93
C LEU A 10 -3.19 3.71 -5.68
N PRO A 11 -2.09 3.31 -5.03
CA PRO A 11 -1.19 2.32 -5.61
C PRO A 11 -1.71 0.91 -5.35
N PHE A 12 -1.75 0.08 -6.39
CA PHE A 12 -2.03 -1.35 -6.23
C PHE A 12 -0.74 -2.15 -6.26
N TYR A 13 0.34 -1.52 -5.87
CA TYR A 13 1.68 -2.08 -5.85
C TYR A 13 2.47 -1.48 -4.70
N THR A 14 3.60 -2.10 -4.43
CA THR A 14 4.62 -1.55 -3.54
C THR A 14 5.99 -1.68 -4.21
N ARG A 15 7.02 -1.24 -3.50
CA ARG A 15 8.40 -1.42 -3.93
C ARG A 15 9.13 -2.27 -2.92
N GLN A 16 9.94 -3.18 -3.45
CA GLN A 16 10.85 -3.99 -2.66
C GLN A 16 12.26 -3.46 -2.88
N TRP A 17 12.98 -3.28 -1.79
CA TRP A 17 14.33 -2.77 -1.79
C TRP A 17 15.27 -3.86 -1.30
N LYS A 18 16.41 -4.01 -1.98
CA LYS A 18 17.47 -4.91 -1.56
C LYS A 18 18.66 -4.05 -1.14
N VAL A 19 19.12 -4.25 0.09
CA VAL A 19 20.19 -3.45 0.70
C VAL A 19 21.33 -4.40 1.06
N ASN A 20 22.55 -4.06 0.64
CA ASN A 20 23.72 -4.89 0.94
C ASN A 20 24.24 -4.63 2.36
N SER A 21 25.29 -5.37 2.76
CA SER A 21 25.87 -5.28 4.09
C SER A 21 26.50 -3.91 4.39
N SER A 22 26.80 -3.12 3.37
CA SER A 22 27.33 -1.76 3.52
C SER A 22 26.25 -0.69 3.59
N GLY A 23 24.98 -1.09 3.53
CA GLY A 23 23.84 -0.16 3.57
C GLY A 23 23.46 0.44 2.23
N GLU A 24 24.03 -0.06 1.13
CA GLU A 24 23.72 0.43 -0.21
C GLU A 24 22.56 -0.30 -0.82
N ILE A 25 21.67 0.41 -1.53
CA ILE A 25 20.57 -0.18 -2.25
C ILE A 25 21.10 -0.78 -3.54
N THR A 26 21.04 -2.10 -3.66
CA THR A 26 21.53 -2.84 -4.83
C THR A 26 20.42 -3.32 -5.75
N GLY A 27 19.17 -3.24 -5.31
CA GLY A 27 18.04 -3.63 -6.14
C GLY A 27 16.77 -2.92 -5.71
N LYS A 28 15.92 -2.66 -6.69
CA LYS A 28 14.57 -2.11 -6.50
C LYS A 28 13.65 -2.84 -7.47
N SER A 29 12.49 -3.24 -7.00
CA SER A 29 11.49 -3.83 -7.88
C SER A 29 10.09 -3.38 -7.47
N VAL A 30 9.22 -3.28 -8.45
CA VAL A 30 7.79 -3.06 -8.21
C VAL A 30 7.15 -4.42 -7.97
N VAL A 31 6.37 -4.52 -6.92
CA VAL A 31 5.67 -5.76 -6.55
C VAL A 31 4.18 -5.44 -6.49
N SER A 32 3.38 -6.12 -7.31
CA SER A 32 1.93 -5.95 -7.26
C SER A 32 1.37 -6.48 -5.94
N MET A 33 0.24 -5.96 -5.49
CA MET A 33 -0.42 -6.47 -4.28
C MET A 33 -0.64 -7.98 -4.35
N LEU A 34 -0.95 -8.50 -5.55
CA LEU A 34 -1.15 -9.93 -5.77
C LEU A 34 0.11 -10.77 -5.49
N ASN A 35 1.27 -10.18 -5.66
CA ASN A 35 2.55 -10.89 -5.58
C ASN A 35 3.34 -10.59 -4.31
N ILE A 36 2.78 -9.81 -3.40
CA ILE A 36 3.43 -9.57 -2.10
C ILE A 36 3.43 -10.87 -1.31
N LYS A 37 4.62 -11.33 -0.94
CA LYS A 37 4.82 -12.53 -0.12
C LYS A 37 5.64 -12.18 1.10
N ILE A 38 5.17 -12.63 2.25
CA ILE A 38 5.88 -12.46 3.51
C ILE A 38 6.43 -13.84 3.89
N PRO A 39 7.77 -13.99 3.96
CA PRO A 39 8.38 -15.29 4.33
C PRO A 39 7.91 -15.75 5.70
N ASN A 40 7.86 -17.07 5.89
CA ASN A 40 7.52 -17.67 7.18
C ASN A 40 8.47 -17.16 8.27
N GLY A 41 7.91 -16.78 9.41
CA GLY A 41 8.67 -16.26 10.54
C GLY A 41 8.95 -14.78 10.49
N VAL A 42 8.64 -14.10 9.40
CA VAL A 42 8.78 -12.63 9.29
C VAL A 42 7.49 -11.99 9.75
N GLU A 43 7.60 -11.11 10.74
CA GLU A 43 6.45 -10.40 11.30
C GLU A 43 6.28 -9.03 10.65
N LYS A 44 5.03 -8.68 10.36
CA LYS A 44 4.69 -7.34 9.90
C LYS A 44 4.73 -6.38 11.08
N GLN A 45 5.32 -5.22 10.88
CA GLN A 45 5.36 -4.14 11.88
C GLN A 45 4.44 -3.01 11.45
N TRP A 46 3.48 -2.69 12.30
CA TRP A 46 2.54 -1.60 12.01
C TRP A 46 3.21 -0.25 12.26
N ASN A 47 3.05 0.67 11.31
CA ASN A 47 3.48 2.07 11.49
C ASN A 47 2.24 2.95 11.58
N GLU A 48 1.99 3.50 12.75
CA GLU A 48 0.79 4.30 13.02
C GLU A 48 0.76 5.61 12.24
N GLU A 49 1.92 6.24 12.06
CA GLU A 49 2.01 7.50 11.32
C GLU A 49 1.71 7.31 9.84
N LEU A 50 2.22 6.23 9.25
CA LEU A 50 2.05 5.94 7.84
C LEU A 50 0.81 5.09 7.54
N GLN A 51 0.17 4.53 8.57
CA GLN A 51 -0.99 3.66 8.45
C GLN A 51 -0.73 2.50 7.50
N GLN A 52 0.43 1.86 7.68
CA GLN A 52 0.90 0.80 6.79
C GLN A 52 1.81 -0.16 7.54
N TYR A 53 1.77 -1.45 7.14
CA TYR A 53 2.69 -2.45 7.64
C TYR A 53 4.02 -2.40 6.90
N TYR A 54 5.08 -2.74 7.60
CA TYR A 54 6.45 -2.82 7.09
C TYR A 54 7.04 -4.18 7.39
N ILE A 55 7.82 -4.71 6.46
CA ILE A 55 8.62 -5.92 6.70
C ILE A 55 10.08 -5.69 6.34
N GLU A 56 10.93 -6.39 7.06
CA GLU A 56 12.36 -6.40 6.81
C GLU A 56 12.89 -7.79 7.17
N TYR A 57 13.67 -8.37 6.28
CA TYR A 57 14.23 -9.69 6.54
C TYR A 57 15.55 -9.90 5.81
N ALA A 58 16.37 -10.82 6.32
CA ALA A 58 17.65 -11.16 5.72
C ALA A 58 17.44 -12.07 4.50
N ASP A 59 18.21 -11.80 3.44
CA ASP A 59 18.29 -12.63 2.25
C ASP A 59 19.77 -12.85 1.95
N GLY A 60 20.34 -13.90 2.52
CA GLY A 60 21.79 -14.11 2.49
C GLY A 60 22.53 -13.00 3.23
N LYS A 61 23.40 -12.28 2.53
CA LYS A 61 24.13 -11.13 3.08
C LYS A 61 23.37 -9.81 2.95
N ASP A 62 22.26 -9.83 2.22
CA ASP A 62 21.45 -8.65 1.95
C ASP A 62 20.25 -8.58 2.89
N THR A 63 19.62 -7.41 2.92
CA THR A 63 18.38 -7.17 3.66
C THR A 63 17.30 -6.74 2.68
N ILE A 64 16.14 -7.38 2.76
CA ILE A 64 14.96 -7.00 1.99
C ILE A 64 14.10 -6.08 2.84
N LYS A 65 13.65 -4.97 2.27
CA LYS A 65 12.78 -3.99 2.93
C LYS A 65 11.60 -3.70 2.04
N MET A 66 10.39 -3.71 2.62
CA MET A 66 9.18 -3.48 1.84
C MET A 66 8.06 -2.96 2.74
N TRP A 67 7.36 -1.92 2.27
CA TRP A 67 6.09 -1.50 2.83
C TRP A 67 4.99 -2.36 2.21
N ILE A 68 4.06 -2.85 3.02
CA ILE A 68 3.01 -3.75 2.56
C ILE A 68 1.80 -2.93 2.12
N GLU A 69 1.41 -3.07 0.85
CA GLU A 69 0.14 -2.52 0.37
C GLU A 69 -0.90 -3.62 0.42
N ASP A 70 -1.88 -3.47 1.29
CA ASP A 70 -2.91 -4.49 1.54
C ASP A 70 -4.26 -3.84 1.82
N GLY A 71 -5.25 -4.65 2.19
CA GLY A 71 -6.59 -4.14 2.51
C GLY A 71 -6.59 -3.11 3.63
N THR A 72 -5.70 -3.23 4.61
CA THR A 72 -5.61 -2.28 5.73
C THR A 72 -5.11 -0.92 5.24
N SER A 73 -4.03 -0.88 4.47
CA SER A 73 -3.48 0.37 3.97
C SER A 73 -4.41 1.03 2.93
N ILE A 74 -5.06 0.24 2.09
CA ILE A 74 -6.04 0.76 1.12
C ILE A 74 -7.24 1.36 1.87
N THR A 75 -7.76 0.69 2.90
CA THR A 75 -8.85 1.24 3.72
C THR A 75 -8.47 2.59 4.31
N ALA A 76 -7.28 2.70 4.89
CA ALA A 76 -6.79 3.95 5.46
C ALA A 76 -6.72 5.07 4.41
N LYS A 77 -6.24 4.76 3.22
CA LYS A 77 -6.13 5.74 2.13
C LYS A 77 -7.51 6.17 1.61
N VAL A 78 -8.41 5.23 1.35
CA VAL A 78 -9.74 5.57 0.83
C VAL A 78 -10.57 6.34 1.84
N SER A 79 -10.38 6.10 3.13
CA SER A 79 -11.08 6.83 4.19
C SER A 79 -10.80 8.35 4.13
N LEU A 80 -9.70 8.76 3.52
CA LEU A 80 -9.37 10.18 3.35
C LEU A 80 -10.37 10.89 2.43
N VAL A 81 -11.02 10.16 1.53
CA VAL A 81 -12.03 10.74 0.63
C VAL A 81 -13.20 11.31 1.44
N SER A 82 -13.75 10.52 2.38
CA SER A 82 -14.83 11.03 3.23
C SER A 82 -14.33 12.06 4.25
N LYS A 83 -13.13 11.84 4.79
CA LYS A 83 -12.55 12.76 5.79
C LYS A 83 -12.35 14.18 5.25
N TYR A 84 -11.91 14.30 4.01
CA TYR A 84 -11.60 15.61 3.41
C TYR A 84 -12.58 16.02 2.32
N GLY A 85 -13.66 15.27 2.08
CA GLY A 85 -14.64 15.60 1.05
C GLY A 85 -14.08 15.57 -0.37
N LEU A 86 -13.18 14.62 -0.66
CA LEU A 86 -12.56 14.51 -1.97
C LEU A 86 -13.54 13.99 -3.02
N GLY A 87 -13.21 14.18 -4.29
CA GLY A 87 -14.07 13.78 -5.40
C GLY A 87 -14.13 12.27 -5.67
N GLY A 88 -13.15 11.52 -5.18
CA GLY A 88 -13.11 10.06 -5.36
C GLY A 88 -11.71 9.53 -5.40
N THR A 89 -11.56 8.30 -5.94
CA THR A 89 -10.27 7.62 -6.04
C THR A 89 -9.97 7.20 -7.47
N SER A 90 -8.70 7.00 -7.79
CA SER A 90 -8.23 6.32 -8.98
C SER A 90 -7.22 5.25 -8.56
N GLY A 91 -7.05 4.21 -9.34
CA GLY A 91 -6.13 3.12 -8.99
C GLY A 91 -5.10 2.87 -10.07
N TRP A 92 -3.88 2.58 -9.67
CA TRP A 92 -2.80 2.19 -10.57
C TRP A 92 -2.17 0.89 -10.09
N ARG A 93 -2.20 -0.15 -10.84
CA ARG A 93 -2.90 -0.27 -12.13
C ARG A 93 -3.77 -1.52 -12.05
N LYS A 94 -4.81 -1.55 -12.85
CA LYS A 94 -5.72 -2.69 -12.94
C LYS A 94 -4.94 -3.99 -13.13
N ASP A 95 -5.40 -5.06 -12.50
CA ASP A 95 -4.82 -6.39 -12.46
C ASP A 95 -3.61 -6.54 -11.51
N MET A 96 -3.21 -5.48 -10.82
CA MET A 96 -2.23 -5.55 -9.74
C MET A 96 -2.88 -5.67 -8.35
N GLU A 97 -4.16 -5.37 -8.25
CA GLU A 97 -4.90 -5.37 -6.99
C GLU A 97 -5.35 -6.78 -6.56
N THR A 98 -5.48 -6.97 -5.25
CA THR A 98 -6.18 -8.14 -4.70
C THR A 98 -7.68 -7.93 -4.85
N SER A 99 -8.45 -9.03 -4.89
CA SER A 99 -9.90 -8.96 -5.15
C SER A 99 -10.68 -8.16 -4.12
N ASN A 100 -10.20 -8.11 -2.87
CA ASN A 100 -10.88 -7.38 -1.79
C ASN A 100 -10.81 -5.86 -1.93
N VAL A 101 -9.92 -5.33 -2.76
CA VAL A 101 -9.72 -3.88 -2.93
C VAL A 101 -11.00 -3.20 -3.40
N TRP A 102 -11.70 -3.79 -4.35
CA TRP A 102 -12.92 -3.18 -4.89
C TRP A 102 -14.05 -3.12 -3.87
N THR A 103 -14.19 -4.14 -3.03
CA THR A 103 -15.15 -4.13 -1.91
C THR A 103 -14.81 -3.02 -0.92
N ILE A 104 -13.53 -2.87 -0.59
CA ILE A 104 -13.04 -1.82 0.33
C ILE A 104 -13.35 -0.44 -0.24
N ILE A 105 -12.99 -0.19 -1.49
CA ILE A 105 -13.23 1.10 -2.14
C ILE A 105 -14.72 1.43 -2.14
N ASN A 106 -15.55 0.48 -2.56
CA ASN A 106 -16.99 0.69 -2.60
C ASN A 106 -17.57 1.00 -1.22
N THR A 107 -17.18 0.23 -0.21
CA THR A 107 -17.66 0.42 1.16
C THR A 107 -17.26 1.79 1.71
N GLU A 108 -16.00 2.17 1.54
CA GLU A 108 -15.50 3.46 2.05
C GLU A 108 -16.11 4.65 1.30
N LEU A 109 -16.28 4.55 -0.03
CA LEU A 109 -16.86 5.64 -0.81
C LEU A 109 -18.34 5.85 -0.52
N GLN A 110 -19.08 4.80 -0.15
CA GLN A 110 -20.49 4.94 0.23
C GLN A 110 -20.68 5.78 1.49
N LYS A 111 -19.69 5.85 2.36
CA LYS A 111 -19.75 6.68 3.57
C LYS A 111 -19.80 8.17 3.25
N VAL A 112 -19.38 8.56 2.07
CA VAL A 112 -19.40 9.97 1.61
C VAL A 112 -20.83 10.42 1.31
N SER A 113 -21.70 9.50 0.91
CA SER A 113 -23.08 9.78 0.49
C SER A 113 -24.02 10.07 1.65
N ASN A 114 -23.56 9.84 2.85
CA ASN A 114 -24.33 10.04 4.08
C ASN A 114 -23.79 11.26 4.85
#